data_ef7138a6924d1aca5f4d0fbdc589f368
#
_entry.id   ef7138a6924d1aca5f4d0fbdc589f368
#
_cell.length_a   1.000
_cell.length_b   1.000
_cell.length_c   1.000
_cell.angle_alpha   90.00
_cell.angle_beta   90.00
_cell.angle_gamma   90.00
#
_symmetry.space_group_name_H-M   'P 1'
#
loop_
_entity.id
_entity.type
_entity.pdbx_description
1 polymer ?
#
loop_
_entity_poly.entity_id
_entity_poly.type
_entity_poly.pdbx_seq_one_letter_code
_entity_poly.pdbx_strand_id
1 'polypeptide(L)'
;QGNCNCVRTSHYPNDPRFLELCDEYGLMVVDEADIETHGMGFEYRDTWDWMRWSKLSIDDEWEPAYVDRAERLFERDKNHACVIMWSLGNESGCGKNHRAMGRYIKDRDPDAIIHYENAHLEFKAVPVGENYSDISDVESRMYASLEYTAEYAENKNSKKPFYFCEFCCSMSTGNIHAHCDVFRKYPAVWGGCFWELSDHAISVNDGTGFRYGGDFGDYPHNSVCCIDGVIFSDR
;
A
#
# COMPACT_ATOMS: atom_id res chain seq x y z
N GLN A 1 -4.07 14.42 -16.41
CA GLN A 1 -5.49 14.77 -16.55
C GLN A 1 -6.23 14.57 -15.22
N GLY A 2 -5.91 13.54 -14.40
CA GLY A 2 -6.55 13.27 -13.12
C GLY A 2 -6.12 14.17 -11.95
N ASN A 3 -5.22 15.12 -12.16
CA ASN A 3 -4.65 15.99 -11.13
C ASN A 3 -4.00 15.20 -9.97
N CYS A 4 -3.49 14.01 -10.25
CA CYS A 4 -2.70 13.20 -9.31
C CYS A 4 -1.23 13.54 -9.49
N ASN A 5 -0.49 13.60 -8.39
CA ASN A 5 0.95 13.89 -8.39
C ASN A 5 1.79 12.76 -7.80
N CYS A 6 1.14 11.73 -7.27
CA CYS A 6 1.78 10.57 -6.67
C CYS A 6 1.05 9.28 -7.04
N VAL A 7 1.80 8.20 -7.11
CA VAL A 7 1.30 6.86 -7.39
C VAL A 7 1.95 5.88 -6.40
N ARG A 8 1.19 4.93 -5.88
CA ARG A 8 1.70 3.76 -5.17
C ARG A 8 1.68 2.56 -6.13
N THR A 9 2.79 1.82 -6.20
CA THR A 9 2.91 0.66 -7.10
C THR A 9 2.27 -0.59 -6.50
N SER A 10 1.03 -0.46 -6.07
CA SER A 10 0.27 -1.54 -5.40
C SER A 10 0.15 -2.79 -6.25
N HIS A 11 0.57 -3.95 -5.83
CA HIS A 11 1.27 -4.30 -4.58
C HIS A 11 2.58 -5.03 -4.93
N TYR A 12 3.32 -4.54 -5.90
CA TYR A 12 4.56 -5.11 -6.42
C TYR A 12 5.32 -4.09 -7.29
N PRO A 13 6.62 -4.25 -7.47
CA PRO A 13 7.40 -3.38 -8.35
C PRO A 13 6.90 -3.45 -9.80
N ASN A 14 6.65 -2.30 -10.40
CA ASN A 14 6.18 -2.20 -11.78
C ASN A 14 7.30 -2.47 -12.81
N ASP A 15 6.94 -2.50 -14.10
CA ASP A 15 7.91 -2.47 -15.21
C ASP A 15 8.84 -1.25 -15.02
N PRO A 16 10.16 -1.39 -15.17
CA PRO A 16 11.10 -0.27 -15.00
C PRO A 16 10.77 0.97 -15.83
N ARG A 17 10.20 0.80 -17.02
CA ARG A 17 9.73 1.92 -17.87
C ARG A 17 8.65 2.76 -17.21
N PHE A 18 7.90 2.21 -16.27
CA PHE A 18 6.92 2.98 -15.51
C PHE A 18 7.61 4.06 -14.67
N LEU A 19 8.73 3.71 -13.99
CA LEU A 19 9.51 4.65 -13.20
C LEU A 19 10.22 5.67 -14.11
N GLU A 20 10.77 5.25 -15.26
CA GLU A 20 11.33 6.17 -16.26
C GLU A 20 10.30 7.22 -16.70
N LEU A 21 9.05 6.82 -16.94
CA LEU A 21 7.96 7.74 -17.26
C LEU A 21 7.57 8.64 -16.07
N CYS A 22 7.59 8.11 -14.85
CA CYS A 22 7.34 8.92 -13.66
C CYS A 22 8.43 9.99 -13.48
N ASP A 23 9.70 9.66 -13.70
CA ASP A 23 10.80 10.63 -13.71
C ASP A 23 10.59 11.70 -14.79
N GLU A 24 10.21 11.29 -16.01
CA GLU A 24 10.00 12.21 -17.14
C GLU A 24 8.82 13.16 -16.89
N TYR A 25 7.70 12.65 -16.37
CA TYR A 25 6.48 13.44 -16.16
C TYR A 25 6.39 14.10 -14.78
N GLY A 26 7.34 13.86 -13.88
CA GLY A 26 7.37 14.45 -12.54
C GLY A 26 6.30 13.87 -11.61
N LEU A 27 5.96 12.59 -11.75
CA LEU A 27 5.07 11.89 -10.83
C LEU A 27 5.91 11.27 -9.71
N MET A 28 5.55 11.55 -8.47
CA MET A 28 6.14 10.91 -7.30
C MET A 28 5.67 9.46 -7.17
N VAL A 29 6.52 8.59 -6.64
CA VAL A 29 6.22 7.16 -6.50
C VAL A 29 6.46 6.71 -5.06
N VAL A 30 5.47 6.01 -4.51
CA VAL A 30 5.63 5.11 -3.37
C VAL A 30 5.87 3.72 -3.95
N ASP A 31 7.11 3.27 -3.96
CA ASP A 31 7.50 2.02 -4.60
C ASP A 31 7.39 0.86 -3.63
N GLU A 32 6.67 -0.21 -4.02
CA GLU A 32 6.23 -1.24 -3.10
C GLU A 32 6.81 -2.61 -3.42
N ALA A 33 7.31 -3.26 -2.38
CA ALA A 33 7.77 -4.64 -2.43
C ALA A 33 6.60 -5.62 -2.60
N ASP A 34 6.81 -6.70 -3.34
CA ASP A 34 5.82 -7.75 -3.59
C ASP A 34 5.67 -8.68 -2.38
N ILE A 35 5.14 -8.13 -1.29
CA ILE A 35 4.74 -8.87 -0.09
C ILE A 35 3.26 -8.65 0.16
N GLU A 36 2.50 -9.70 0.00
CA GLU A 36 1.07 -9.77 0.27
C GLU A 36 0.77 -11.14 0.87
N THR A 37 0.41 -11.20 2.17
CA THR A 37 0.13 -12.46 2.85
C THR A 37 -1.26 -12.48 3.49
N HIS A 38 -2.17 -11.64 3.01
CA HIS A 38 -3.52 -11.46 3.52
C HIS A 38 -4.26 -12.79 3.68
N GLY A 39 -4.17 -13.66 2.69
CA GLY A 39 -4.79 -14.99 2.72
C GLY A 39 -4.37 -15.89 3.89
N MET A 40 -3.21 -15.63 4.51
CA MET A 40 -2.77 -16.37 5.70
C MET A 40 -3.64 -16.12 6.93
N GLY A 41 -4.34 -14.99 6.99
CA GLY A 41 -5.25 -14.65 8.08
C GLY A 41 -6.49 -15.56 8.14
N PHE A 42 -6.83 -16.26 7.08
CA PHE A 42 -7.95 -17.20 7.08
C PHE A 42 -7.53 -18.57 7.62
N GLU A 43 -8.14 -19.00 8.71
CA GLU A 43 -7.91 -20.34 9.27
C GLU A 43 -8.75 -21.39 8.59
N TYR A 44 -10.03 -21.12 8.40
CA TYR A 44 -10.98 -22.02 7.79
C TYR A 44 -12.12 -21.22 7.14
N ARG A 45 -12.27 -21.26 5.83
CA ARG A 45 -13.27 -20.58 5.01
C ARG A 45 -13.50 -19.09 5.35
N ASP A 46 -14.14 -18.80 6.50
CA ASP A 46 -14.53 -17.43 6.87
C ASP A 46 -14.06 -17.02 8.28
N THR A 47 -13.15 -17.80 8.89
CA THR A 47 -12.63 -17.48 10.22
C THR A 47 -11.30 -16.77 10.09
N TRP A 48 -11.26 -15.50 10.53
CA TRP A 48 -10.06 -14.67 10.53
C TRP A 48 -9.28 -14.84 11.83
N ASP A 49 -7.96 -15.09 11.70
CA ASP A 49 -7.00 -15.11 12.81
C ASP A 49 -5.91 -14.06 12.56
N TRP A 50 -5.89 -13.03 13.38
CA TRP A 50 -4.93 -11.93 13.30
C TRP A 50 -3.48 -12.39 13.47
N MET A 51 -3.20 -13.35 14.35
CA MET A 51 -1.85 -13.85 14.56
C MET A 51 -1.35 -14.67 13.38
N ARG A 52 -2.23 -15.43 12.75
CA ARG A 52 -1.89 -16.13 11.50
C ARG A 52 -1.55 -15.17 10.37
N TRP A 53 -2.22 -14.04 10.32
CA TRP A 53 -1.92 -13.01 9.33
C TRP A 53 -0.46 -12.52 9.43
N SER A 54 0.07 -12.37 10.65
CA SER A 54 1.46 -11.99 10.89
C SER A 54 2.45 -13.15 10.85
N LYS A 55 2.01 -14.40 10.64
CA LYS A 55 2.84 -15.58 10.80
C LYS A 55 4.14 -15.52 9.99
N LEU A 56 4.07 -15.19 8.70
CA LEU A 56 5.27 -15.12 7.86
C LEU A 56 6.16 -13.93 8.21
N SER A 57 5.56 -12.85 8.72
CA SER A 57 6.28 -11.62 9.11
C SER A 57 7.08 -11.77 10.40
N ILE A 58 6.77 -12.79 11.22
CA ILE A 58 7.44 -13.06 12.52
C ILE A 58 8.31 -14.33 12.49
N ASP A 59 8.22 -15.14 11.47
CA ASP A 59 8.93 -16.42 11.36
C ASP A 59 10.33 -16.21 10.78
N ASP A 60 11.37 -16.68 11.51
CA ASP A 60 12.77 -16.54 11.12
C ASP A 60 13.09 -17.19 9.77
N GLU A 61 12.40 -18.26 9.42
CA GLU A 61 12.63 -18.97 8.16
C GLU A 61 12.28 -18.10 6.94
N TRP A 62 11.41 -17.10 7.11
CA TRP A 62 10.96 -16.20 6.05
C TRP A 62 11.76 -14.89 5.96
N GLU A 63 12.58 -14.55 6.97
CA GLU A 63 13.36 -13.32 6.95
C GLU A 63 14.20 -13.15 5.67
N PRO A 64 14.93 -14.19 5.17
CA PRO A 64 15.69 -14.05 3.94
C PRO A 64 14.84 -13.70 2.73
N ALA A 65 13.61 -14.22 2.64
CA ALA A 65 12.70 -13.94 1.54
C ALA A 65 12.17 -12.49 1.59
N TYR A 66 11.90 -11.97 2.79
CA TYR A 66 11.52 -10.57 2.99
C TYR A 66 12.65 -9.62 2.62
N VAL A 67 13.86 -9.89 3.09
CA VAL A 67 15.03 -9.07 2.79
C VAL A 67 15.37 -9.11 1.30
N ASP A 68 15.30 -10.26 0.64
CA ASP A 68 15.52 -10.39 -0.83
C ASP A 68 14.57 -9.48 -1.63
N ARG A 69 13.32 -9.35 -1.21
CA ARG A 69 12.36 -8.45 -1.88
C ARG A 69 12.71 -6.98 -1.69
N ALA A 70 13.10 -6.60 -0.48
CA ALA A 70 13.57 -5.24 -0.22
C ALA A 70 14.86 -4.91 -1.01
N GLU A 71 15.79 -5.87 -1.07
CA GLU A 71 17.02 -5.76 -1.85
C GLU A 71 16.72 -5.55 -3.33
N ARG A 72 15.93 -6.42 -3.93
CA ARG A 72 15.58 -6.33 -5.36
C ARG A 72 14.89 -5.04 -5.70
N LEU A 73 13.91 -4.61 -4.90
CA LEU A 73 13.22 -3.35 -5.07
C LEU A 73 14.21 -2.18 -5.00
N PHE A 74 14.93 -2.06 -3.90
CA PHE A 74 15.80 -0.93 -3.64
C PHE A 74 16.97 -0.85 -4.64
N GLU A 75 17.69 -1.96 -4.87
CA GLU A 75 18.84 -1.96 -5.76
C GLU A 75 18.47 -1.69 -7.23
N ARG A 76 17.27 -2.09 -7.64
CA ARG A 76 16.77 -1.79 -8.98
C ARG A 76 16.41 -0.31 -9.14
N ASP A 77 15.73 0.27 -8.14
CA ASP A 77 14.97 1.51 -8.33
C ASP A 77 15.54 2.73 -7.59
N LYS A 78 16.58 2.57 -6.76
CA LYS A 78 17.19 3.63 -5.93
C LYS A 78 17.72 4.86 -6.70
N ASN A 79 17.92 4.74 -8.00
CA ASN A 79 18.39 5.85 -8.83
C ASN A 79 17.27 6.63 -9.54
N HIS A 80 16.00 6.24 -9.34
CA HIS A 80 14.86 6.97 -9.86
C HIS A 80 14.49 8.12 -8.92
N ALA A 81 14.60 9.35 -9.41
CA ALA A 81 14.28 10.55 -8.62
C ALA A 81 12.81 10.65 -8.23
N CYS A 82 11.92 9.96 -8.96
CA CYS A 82 10.51 9.91 -8.66
C CYS A 82 10.17 9.10 -7.40
N VAL A 83 11.03 8.15 -6.99
CA VAL A 83 10.79 7.32 -5.79
C VAL A 83 11.03 8.15 -4.53
N ILE A 84 9.95 8.47 -3.83
CA ILE A 84 9.99 9.31 -2.62
C ILE A 84 9.81 8.51 -1.33
N MET A 85 9.32 7.28 -1.42
CA MET A 85 9.03 6.43 -0.26
C MET A 85 9.09 4.95 -0.66
N TRP A 86 9.67 4.12 0.21
CA TRP A 86 9.79 2.68 0.03
C TRP A 86 8.74 1.97 0.89
N SER A 87 7.84 1.27 0.23
CA SER A 87 6.79 0.50 0.91
C SER A 87 7.19 -0.96 1.05
N LEU A 88 7.08 -1.49 2.25
CA LEU A 88 7.57 -2.84 2.58
C LEU A 88 6.56 -3.95 2.23
N GLY A 89 5.47 -3.61 1.57
CA GLY A 89 4.44 -4.54 1.16
C GLY A 89 3.04 -4.10 1.58
N ASN A 90 2.09 -5.00 1.40
CA ASN A 90 0.68 -4.78 1.68
C ASN A 90 0.11 -5.93 2.51
N GLU A 91 -0.84 -5.64 3.39
CA GLU A 91 -1.70 -6.59 4.12
C GLU A 91 -1.03 -7.92 4.52
N SER A 92 0.13 -7.83 5.18
CA SER A 92 0.94 -8.99 5.53
C SER A 92 1.19 -9.12 7.04
N GLY A 93 0.24 -8.62 7.85
CA GLY A 93 0.46 -8.51 9.27
C GLY A 93 1.62 -7.57 9.57
N CYS A 94 2.34 -7.79 10.66
CA CYS A 94 3.55 -7.00 10.96
C CYS A 94 4.51 -7.83 11.81
N GLY A 95 5.81 -7.68 11.58
CA GLY A 95 6.78 -8.43 12.35
C GLY A 95 8.24 -8.03 12.09
N LYS A 96 9.13 -8.77 12.73
CA LYS A 96 10.58 -8.53 12.65
C LYS A 96 11.14 -8.63 11.23
N ASN A 97 10.50 -9.40 10.33
CA ASN A 97 10.95 -9.53 8.95
C ASN A 97 10.74 -8.22 8.17
N HIS A 98 9.64 -7.48 8.41
CA HIS A 98 9.50 -6.12 7.89
C HIS A 98 10.56 -5.17 8.48
N ARG A 99 10.92 -5.32 9.77
CA ARG A 99 12.01 -4.54 10.37
C ARG A 99 13.35 -4.83 9.70
N ALA A 100 13.62 -6.09 9.35
CA ALA A 100 14.82 -6.47 8.61
C ALA A 100 14.86 -5.83 7.21
N MET A 101 13.72 -5.79 6.50
CA MET A 101 13.59 -5.08 5.21
C MET A 101 13.91 -3.59 5.35
N GLY A 102 13.26 -2.91 6.31
CA GLY A 102 13.49 -1.49 6.55
C GLY A 102 14.95 -1.18 6.90
N ARG A 103 15.59 -2.04 7.70
CA ARG A 103 17.02 -1.93 8.00
C ARG A 103 17.89 -2.08 6.77
N TYR A 104 17.62 -3.06 5.91
CA TYR A 104 18.36 -3.25 4.67
C TYR A 104 18.43 -1.96 3.85
N ILE A 105 17.29 -1.28 3.71
CA ILE A 105 17.20 -0.01 2.96
C ILE A 105 17.92 1.11 3.71
N LYS A 106 17.63 1.30 5.01
CA LYS A 106 18.21 2.38 5.83
C LYS A 106 19.74 2.27 5.99
N ASP A 107 20.30 1.07 5.98
CA ASP A 107 21.75 0.86 6.03
C ASP A 107 22.46 1.34 4.76
N ARG A 108 21.74 1.47 3.66
CA ARG A 108 22.22 1.92 2.35
C ARG A 108 21.89 3.37 2.05
N ASP A 109 20.72 3.79 2.50
CA ASP A 109 20.21 5.16 2.40
C ASP A 109 19.54 5.53 3.74
N PRO A 110 20.28 6.17 4.66
CA PRO A 110 19.74 6.58 5.96
C PRO A 110 18.60 7.58 5.87
N ASP A 111 18.49 8.32 4.77
CA ASP A 111 17.46 9.33 4.53
C ASP A 111 16.21 8.76 3.84
N ALA A 112 16.25 7.49 3.39
CA ALA A 112 15.12 6.83 2.77
C ALA A 112 13.88 6.86 3.68
N ILE A 113 12.73 7.22 3.14
CA ILE A 113 11.46 7.18 3.87
C ILE A 113 10.85 5.79 3.72
N ILE A 114 10.62 5.12 4.83
CA ILE A 114 10.02 3.78 4.89
C ILE A 114 8.54 3.87 5.23
N HIS A 115 7.74 3.15 4.48
CA HIS A 115 6.29 3.00 4.67
C HIS A 115 5.92 1.54 4.93
N TYR A 116 5.02 1.32 5.88
CA TYR A 116 4.26 0.08 6.02
C TYR A 116 2.98 0.33 6.84
N GLU A 117 1.80 -0.05 6.31
CA GLU A 117 0.51 0.34 6.88
C GLU A 117 0.20 -0.30 8.23
N ASN A 118 0.69 -1.51 8.49
CA ASN A 118 0.47 -2.19 9.76
C ASN A 118 1.54 -1.89 10.83
N ALA A 119 2.53 -1.02 10.52
CA ALA A 119 3.56 -0.60 11.45
C ALA A 119 3.09 0.59 12.31
N HIS A 120 2.09 0.37 13.16
CA HIS A 120 1.54 1.39 14.05
C HIS A 120 1.26 0.84 15.47
N LEU A 121 1.15 1.74 16.45
CA LEU A 121 1.01 1.37 17.88
C LEU A 121 -0.25 0.56 18.17
N GLU A 122 -1.31 0.76 17.43
CA GLU A 122 -2.60 0.10 17.63
C GLU A 122 -2.68 -1.28 16.97
N PHE A 123 -1.70 -1.62 16.13
CA PHE A 123 -1.67 -2.93 15.50
C PHE A 123 -1.34 -4.02 16.52
N LYS A 124 -2.23 -4.99 16.66
CA LYS A 124 -2.20 -5.99 17.75
C LYS A 124 -1.93 -7.41 17.30
N ALA A 125 -1.84 -7.64 16.00
CA ALA A 125 -1.52 -8.94 15.44
C ALA A 125 0.00 -9.22 15.47
N VAL A 126 0.60 -9.02 16.63
CA VAL A 126 2.03 -9.24 16.91
C VAL A 126 2.20 -10.02 18.21
N PRO A 127 3.34 -10.70 18.43
CA PRO A 127 3.60 -11.39 19.69
C PRO A 127 3.44 -10.47 20.90
N VAL A 128 3.00 -11.04 22.02
CA VAL A 128 2.77 -10.27 23.25
C VAL A 128 4.04 -9.56 23.71
N GLY A 129 3.92 -8.25 23.91
CA GLY A 129 5.04 -7.39 24.31
C GLY A 129 5.87 -6.84 23.16
N GLU A 130 5.60 -7.23 21.94
CA GLU A 130 6.25 -6.70 20.74
C GLU A 130 5.52 -5.46 20.22
N ASN A 131 6.31 -4.58 19.59
CA ASN A 131 5.81 -3.40 18.88
C ASN A 131 6.72 -3.13 17.69
N TYR A 132 6.11 -2.85 16.55
CA TYR A 132 6.80 -2.62 15.29
C TYR A 132 6.49 -1.25 14.68
N SER A 133 5.90 -0.34 15.45
CA SER A 133 5.58 1.01 14.95
C SER A 133 6.81 1.83 14.55
N ASP A 134 8.00 1.44 14.98
CA ASP A 134 9.27 2.07 14.61
C ASP A 134 9.72 1.77 13.18
N ILE A 135 9.13 0.78 12.51
CA ILE A 135 9.50 0.38 11.16
C ILE A 135 9.16 1.46 10.13
N SER A 136 7.97 2.03 10.21
CA SER A 136 7.51 3.04 9.26
C SER A 136 7.84 4.45 9.74
N ASP A 137 8.31 5.30 8.83
CA ASP A 137 8.55 6.74 9.11
C ASP A 137 7.26 7.56 9.05
N VAL A 138 6.18 7.00 8.53
CA VAL A 138 4.87 7.63 8.45
C VAL A 138 3.83 6.85 9.26
N GLU A 139 2.83 7.54 9.77
CA GLU A 139 1.64 6.91 10.32
C GLU A 139 0.69 6.61 9.18
N SER A 140 0.59 5.35 8.78
CA SER A 140 -0.19 4.95 7.61
C SER A 140 -1.44 4.19 8.00
N ARG A 141 -2.50 4.39 7.24
CA ARG A 141 -3.77 3.67 7.40
C ARG A 141 -4.43 3.43 6.05
N MET A 142 -5.12 2.30 5.96
CA MET A 142 -6.14 2.06 4.94
C MET A 142 -7.49 2.54 5.46
N TYR A 143 -8.21 3.30 4.65
CA TYR A 143 -9.62 3.68 4.87
C TYR A 143 -9.92 4.27 6.25
N ALA A 144 -8.96 4.98 6.86
CA ALA A 144 -9.20 5.66 8.13
C ALA A 144 -10.35 6.67 8.00
N SER A 145 -11.12 6.83 9.08
CA SER A 145 -12.16 7.86 9.08
C SER A 145 -11.56 9.26 9.08
N LEU A 146 -12.30 10.23 8.55
CA LEU A 146 -11.85 11.63 8.53
C LEU A 146 -11.74 12.20 9.94
N GLU A 147 -12.60 11.73 10.86
CA GLU A 147 -12.58 12.10 12.28
C GLU A 147 -11.27 11.63 12.93
N TYR A 148 -10.93 10.35 12.78
CA TYR A 148 -9.67 9.80 13.29
C TYR A 148 -8.46 10.57 12.75
N THR A 149 -8.47 10.86 11.45
CA THR A 149 -7.37 11.60 10.80
C THR A 149 -7.24 13.02 11.36
N ALA A 150 -8.36 13.70 11.57
CA ALA A 150 -8.37 15.04 12.16
C ALA A 150 -7.85 15.01 13.62
N GLU A 151 -8.32 14.06 14.42
CA GLU A 151 -7.85 13.86 15.81
C GLU A 151 -6.35 13.58 15.85
N TYR A 152 -5.85 12.72 14.97
CA TYR A 152 -4.42 12.44 14.86
C TYR A 152 -3.62 13.69 14.49
N ALA A 153 -4.08 14.46 13.50
CA ALA A 153 -3.41 15.65 13.01
C ALA A 153 -3.40 16.80 14.03
N GLU A 154 -4.43 16.89 14.86
CA GLU A 154 -4.55 17.90 15.94
C GLU A 154 -3.80 17.48 17.23
N ASN A 155 -3.44 16.21 17.35
CA ASN A 155 -2.74 15.71 18.52
C ASN A 155 -1.26 16.12 18.50
N LYS A 156 -0.87 16.99 19.42
CA LYS A 156 0.52 17.48 19.57
C LYS A 156 1.55 16.37 19.89
N ASN A 157 1.10 15.19 20.30
CA ASN A 157 1.96 14.04 20.57
C ASN A 157 2.20 13.17 19.33
N SER A 158 1.47 13.39 18.25
CA SER A 158 1.73 12.73 16.97
C SER A 158 3.11 13.13 16.45
N LYS A 159 3.95 12.14 16.14
CA LYS A 159 5.36 12.34 15.77
C LYS A 159 5.64 12.13 14.30
N LYS A 160 4.73 11.46 13.61
CA LYS A 160 4.88 11.09 12.21
C LYS A 160 3.84 11.81 11.36
N PRO A 161 4.15 12.12 10.10
CA PRO A 161 3.13 12.57 9.18
C PRO A 161 2.12 11.43 8.93
N PHE A 162 0.87 11.80 8.69
CA PHE A 162 -0.18 10.85 8.38
C PHE A 162 -0.29 10.64 6.87
N TYR A 163 -0.38 9.38 6.45
CA TYR A 163 -0.50 8.99 5.05
C TYR A 163 -1.59 7.93 4.87
N PHE A 164 -2.50 8.17 3.93
CA PHE A 164 -3.45 7.15 3.52
C PHE A 164 -2.82 6.29 2.43
N CYS A 165 -2.39 5.08 2.76
CA CYS A 165 -1.91 4.16 1.71
C CYS A 165 -3.04 3.75 0.77
N GLU A 166 -4.29 3.70 1.29
CA GLU A 166 -5.50 3.53 0.50
C GLU A 166 -6.66 4.33 1.11
N PHE A 167 -7.44 5.00 0.28
CA PHE A 167 -8.69 5.65 0.68
C PHE A 167 -9.71 5.64 -0.47
N CYS A 168 -11.00 5.83 -0.14
CA CYS A 168 -12.07 5.93 -1.13
C CYS A 168 -12.13 4.78 -2.13
N CYS A 169 -12.17 3.54 -1.66
CA CYS A 169 -12.60 2.44 -2.54
C CYS A 169 -13.97 2.81 -3.12
N SER A 170 -14.05 2.96 -4.46
CA SER A 170 -15.24 3.50 -5.11
C SER A 170 -16.50 2.67 -4.87
N MET A 171 -16.33 1.39 -4.55
CA MET A 171 -17.45 0.48 -4.22
C MET A 171 -18.00 0.66 -2.82
N SER A 172 -17.26 1.27 -1.88
CA SER A 172 -17.66 1.26 -0.47
C SER A 172 -17.68 2.62 0.22
N THR A 173 -16.67 3.45 0.01
CA THR A 173 -16.44 4.62 0.87
C THR A 173 -16.48 5.97 0.18
N GLY A 174 -16.38 6.03 -1.13
CA GLY A 174 -16.52 7.27 -1.91
C GLY A 174 -15.92 8.53 -1.29
N ASN A 175 -16.35 9.70 -1.78
CA ASN A 175 -16.10 11.01 -1.19
C ASN A 175 -14.62 11.47 -1.18
N ILE A 176 -13.93 11.33 -2.31
CA ILE A 176 -12.57 11.86 -2.53
C ILE A 176 -12.48 13.34 -2.13
N HIS A 177 -13.53 14.13 -2.39
CA HIS A 177 -13.57 15.56 -2.08
C HIS A 177 -13.34 15.85 -0.58
N ALA A 178 -14.03 15.12 0.30
CA ALA A 178 -13.90 15.30 1.75
C ALA A 178 -12.49 14.92 2.26
N HIS A 179 -11.88 13.90 1.69
CA HIS A 179 -10.48 13.56 1.99
C HIS A 179 -9.54 14.67 1.54
N CYS A 180 -9.72 15.20 0.33
CA CYS A 180 -8.93 16.32 -0.16
C CYS A 180 -9.06 17.57 0.71
N ASP A 181 -10.23 17.82 1.30
CA ASP A 181 -10.42 18.94 2.23
C ASP A 181 -9.64 18.73 3.53
N VAL A 182 -9.61 17.52 4.06
CA VAL A 182 -8.77 17.17 5.22
C VAL A 182 -7.28 17.32 4.89
N PHE A 183 -6.84 16.85 3.71
CA PHE A 183 -5.44 17.00 3.28
C PHE A 183 -5.02 18.48 3.21
N ARG A 184 -5.88 19.34 2.69
CA ARG A 184 -5.60 20.80 2.63
C ARG A 184 -5.62 21.47 4.00
N LYS A 185 -6.48 20.98 4.90
CA LYS A 185 -6.65 21.58 6.23
C LYS A 185 -5.50 21.26 7.18
N TYR A 186 -4.95 20.07 7.11
CA TYR A 186 -3.97 19.59 8.08
C TYR A 186 -2.62 19.30 7.43
N PRO A 187 -1.60 20.19 7.63
CA PRO A 187 -0.25 19.97 7.07
C PRO A 187 0.44 18.68 7.52
N ALA A 188 0.01 18.11 8.66
CA ALA A 188 0.50 16.81 9.14
C ALA A 188 0.00 15.63 8.31
N VAL A 189 -1.01 15.85 7.45
CA VAL A 189 -1.55 14.83 6.55
C VAL A 189 -0.92 15.02 5.17
N TRP A 190 -0.09 14.06 4.77
CA TRP A 190 0.65 14.13 3.50
C TRP A 190 -0.20 13.79 2.27
N GLY A 191 -1.44 13.37 2.48
CA GLY A 191 -2.34 12.91 1.43
C GLY A 191 -2.48 11.40 1.41
N GLY A 192 -2.68 10.85 0.23
CA GLY A 192 -2.83 9.41 0.08
C GLY A 192 -3.14 8.97 -1.35
N CYS A 193 -3.22 7.66 -1.53
CA CYS A 193 -3.60 7.02 -2.78
C CYS A 193 -5.03 6.49 -2.67
N PHE A 194 -5.91 6.95 -3.54
CA PHE A 194 -7.27 6.40 -3.60
C PHE A 194 -7.25 5.02 -4.24
N TRP A 195 -8.10 4.14 -3.77
CA TRP A 195 -8.28 2.80 -4.30
C TRP A 195 -9.52 2.75 -5.18
N GLU A 196 -9.38 2.68 -6.49
CA GLU A 196 -8.11 2.76 -7.21
C GLU A 196 -8.22 3.62 -8.48
N LEU A 197 -7.17 3.68 -9.29
CA LEU A 197 -7.14 4.62 -10.42
C LEU A 197 -8.13 4.24 -11.52
N SER A 198 -8.14 2.97 -11.95
CA SER A 198 -8.97 2.54 -13.09
C SER A 198 -9.51 1.14 -12.88
N ASP A 199 -10.73 0.92 -13.34
CA ASP A 199 -11.31 -0.41 -13.40
C ASP A 199 -10.38 -1.41 -14.07
N HIS A 200 -10.32 -2.62 -13.53
CA HIS A 200 -9.59 -3.74 -14.10
C HIS A 200 -10.46 -4.50 -15.09
N ALA A 201 -10.24 -4.28 -16.36
CA ALA A 201 -10.91 -5.06 -17.39
C ALA A 201 -10.01 -5.29 -18.61
N ILE A 202 -10.24 -6.39 -19.28
CA ILE A 202 -9.52 -6.81 -20.47
C ILE A 202 -10.35 -6.45 -21.70
N SER A 203 -9.79 -5.66 -22.60
CA SER A 203 -10.41 -5.38 -23.89
C SER A 203 -10.48 -6.66 -24.73
N VAL A 204 -11.67 -6.97 -25.23
CA VAL A 204 -11.87 -8.09 -26.13
C VAL A 204 -11.95 -7.58 -27.56
N ASN A 205 -11.10 -8.13 -28.44
CA ASN A 205 -10.95 -7.67 -29.83
C ASN A 205 -12.12 -8.06 -30.75
N ASP A 206 -13.21 -8.57 -30.19
CA ASP A 206 -14.42 -8.94 -30.93
C ASP A 206 -15.43 -7.78 -31.07
N GLY A 207 -15.08 -6.59 -30.57
CA GLY A 207 -15.97 -5.41 -30.60
C GLY A 207 -17.06 -5.40 -29.54
N THR A 208 -17.08 -6.37 -28.59
CA THR A 208 -18.07 -6.44 -27.52
C THR A 208 -17.68 -5.65 -26.25
N GLY A 209 -16.51 -4.99 -26.28
CA GLY A 209 -16.07 -4.10 -25.19
C GLY A 209 -15.07 -4.74 -24.24
N PHE A 210 -15.29 -4.58 -22.95
CA PHE A 210 -14.40 -5.04 -21.89
C PHE A 210 -15.01 -6.21 -21.12
N ARG A 211 -14.16 -7.07 -20.58
CA ARG A 211 -14.51 -8.18 -19.71
C ARG A 211 -13.59 -8.24 -18.50
N TYR A 212 -14.04 -8.84 -17.42
CA TYR A 212 -13.28 -9.02 -16.18
C TYR A 212 -13.29 -10.48 -15.73
N GLY A 213 -12.57 -10.79 -14.66
CA GLY A 213 -12.53 -12.12 -14.06
C GLY A 213 -13.93 -12.67 -13.75
N GLY A 214 -14.20 -13.91 -14.13
CA GLY A 214 -15.50 -14.54 -14.10
C GLY A 214 -16.20 -14.57 -15.47
N ASP A 215 -16.02 -13.54 -16.31
CA ASP A 215 -16.57 -13.51 -17.68
C ASP A 215 -15.89 -14.53 -18.61
N PHE A 216 -14.67 -14.95 -18.27
CA PHE A 216 -13.91 -15.95 -19.01
C PHE A 216 -14.12 -17.38 -18.49
N GLY A 217 -15.05 -17.56 -17.53
CA GLY A 217 -15.32 -18.87 -16.91
C GLY A 217 -14.27 -19.28 -15.91
N ASP A 218 -13.39 -18.37 -15.49
CA ASP A 218 -12.37 -18.57 -14.48
C ASP A 218 -12.98 -18.66 -13.06
N TYR A 219 -12.32 -19.45 -12.21
CA TYR A 219 -12.68 -19.60 -10.79
C TYR A 219 -11.45 -20.02 -9.98
N PRO A 220 -11.21 -19.46 -8.79
CA PRO A 220 -12.00 -18.38 -8.15
C PRO A 220 -11.78 -17.01 -8.77
N HIS A 221 -12.71 -16.07 -8.53
CA HIS A 221 -12.59 -14.67 -8.93
C HIS A 221 -13.30 -13.76 -7.91
N ASN A 222 -12.95 -12.49 -7.91
CA ASN A 222 -13.46 -11.50 -6.94
C ASN A 222 -14.76 -10.78 -7.38
N SER A 223 -15.50 -11.37 -8.33
CA SER A 223 -16.74 -10.80 -8.84
C SER A 223 -16.52 -9.32 -9.30
N VAL A 224 -17.34 -8.40 -8.79
CA VAL A 224 -17.34 -6.99 -9.17
C VAL A 224 -16.23 -6.15 -8.52
N CYS A 225 -15.39 -6.73 -7.68
CA CYS A 225 -14.28 -6.00 -7.03
C CYS A 225 -13.22 -5.47 -7.99
N CYS A 226 -13.30 -5.82 -9.27
CA CYS A 226 -12.45 -5.28 -10.33
C CYS A 226 -12.98 -3.98 -10.96
N ILE A 227 -14.14 -3.48 -10.53
CA ILE A 227 -14.75 -2.23 -11.01
C ILE A 227 -14.84 -1.19 -9.89
N ASP A 228 -13.74 -0.93 -9.24
CA ASP A 228 -13.57 0.01 -8.14
C ASP A 228 -12.67 1.21 -8.48
N GLY A 229 -12.36 1.38 -9.76
CA GLY A 229 -11.62 2.52 -10.27
C GLY A 229 -12.42 3.82 -10.31
N VAL A 230 -11.72 4.96 -10.21
CA VAL A 230 -12.30 6.29 -10.41
C VAL A 230 -12.42 6.66 -11.89
N ILE A 231 -11.77 5.90 -12.77
CA ILE A 231 -11.90 6.00 -14.23
C ILE A 231 -12.19 4.62 -14.82
N PHE A 232 -12.90 4.60 -15.94
CA PHE A 232 -13.19 3.36 -16.64
C PHE A 232 -11.96 2.70 -17.28
N SER A 233 -12.07 1.42 -17.61
CA SER A 233 -10.99 0.64 -18.21
C SER A 233 -10.52 1.16 -19.58
N ASP A 234 -11.36 1.91 -20.31
CA ASP A 234 -11.01 2.52 -21.60
C ASP A 234 -10.29 3.88 -21.47
N ARG A 235 -10.21 4.43 -20.25
CA ARG A 235 -9.46 5.65 -19.86
C ARG A 235 -9.85 6.88 -20.67
#